data_0ebe60f43e8dfde62f2347f345122749
#
_entry.id   0ebe60f43e8dfde62f2347f345122749
#
_cell.length_a   1.000
_cell.length_b   1.000
_cell.length_c   1.000
_cell.angle_alpha   90.00
_cell.angle_beta   90.00
_cell.angle_gamma   90.00
#
_symmetry.space_group_name_H-M   'P 1'
#
loop_
_entity.id
_entity.type
_entity.pdbx_description
1 polymer ?
#
loop_
_entity_poly.entity_id
_entity_poly.type
_entity_poly.pdbx_seq_one_letter_code
_entity_poly.pdbx_strand_id
1 'polypeptide(L)'
;MRKPNIAILGATGVVGREITKIVDELKIDFNEIKFLSSAKSAGTKLEFQGKTYTVEEAKPESFDGVNIVLASAGGSTSQKFAPEIVKRSGVLIDNSSAFRMDDDVPLVIAYVNDEDLRKHKGIIANPNCSTSQLMLVLKPLHEKAKIKRLIVSTYQAVSGAGLAAINELKADTEANLKGEKFENKCFKKPISFNVIPQIDVFCENGYTKEEMKVVKETKKILHLPQETPISCTAARVPVFNGHSEAVDIEFENEISPDEVREILNNSFLSLIHISEPTR
;
A
#
# COMPACT_ATOMS: atom_id res chain seq x y z
N MET A 1 9.44 -10.07 -26.73
CA MET A 1 8.03 -9.78 -26.30
C MET A 1 7.68 -8.37 -26.74
N ARG A 2 6.41 -8.12 -27.07
CA ARG A 2 5.95 -6.75 -27.39
C ARG A 2 5.90 -5.94 -26.08
N LYS A 3 6.46 -4.72 -26.07
CA LYS A 3 6.43 -3.83 -24.89
C LYS A 3 4.98 -3.42 -24.59
N PRO A 4 4.55 -3.42 -23.31
CA PRO A 4 3.17 -3.05 -22.96
C PRO A 4 2.93 -1.54 -23.09
N ASN A 5 1.70 -1.15 -23.33
CA ASN A 5 1.21 0.19 -23.08
C ASN A 5 0.74 0.27 -21.61
N ILE A 6 1.20 1.27 -20.87
CA ILE A 6 0.94 1.44 -19.45
C ILE A 6 0.10 2.70 -19.21
N ALA A 7 -0.80 2.65 -18.23
CA ALA A 7 -1.44 3.85 -17.71
C ALA A 7 -1.24 3.92 -16.18
N ILE A 8 -0.98 5.12 -15.66
CA ILE A 8 -0.97 5.40 -14.22
C ILE A 8 -2.24 6.16 -13.88
N LEU A 9 -3.19 5.51 -13.20
CA LEU A 9 -4.44 6.09 -12.75
C LEU A 9 -4.31 6.66 -11.35
N GLY A 10 -4.52 7.96 -11.20
CA GLY A 10 -4.25 8.72 -9.98
C GLY A 10 -2.83 9.31 -9.95
N ALA A 11 -2.25 9.59 -11.12
CA ALA A 11 -0.85 10.02 -11.31
C ALA A 11 -0.44 11.26 -10.51
N THR A 12 -1.37 12.14 -10.16
CA THR A 12 -1.10 13.38 -9.41
C THR A 12 -1.08 13.19 -7.88
N GLY A 13 -1.56 12.04 -7.38
CA GLY A 13 -1.56 11.69 -5.96
C GLY A 13 -0.15 11.35 -5.44
N VAL A 14 0.01 11.29 -4.10
CA VAL A 14 1.30 10.94 -3.46
C VAL A 14 1.80 9.59 -3.98
N VAL A 15 0.99 8.55 -3.88
CA VAL A 15 1.36 7.20 -4.33
C VAL A 15 1.51 7.13 -5.86
N GLY A 16 0.66 7.84 -6.63
CA GLY A 16 0.79 7.88 -8.09
C GLY A 16 2.12 8.47 -8.56
N ARG A 17 2.64 9.47 -7.85
CA ARG A 17 3.98 10.04 -8.10
C ARG A 17 5.09 9.06 -7.76
N GLU A 18 4.97 8.33 -6.64
CA GLU A 18 5.94 7.29 -6.29
C GLU A 18 5.92 6.13 -7.30
N ILE A 19 4.74 5.70 -7.76
CA ILE A 19 4.64 4.72 -8.84
C ILE A 19 5.37 5.22 -10.09
N THR A 20 5.16 6.48 -10.48
CA THR A 20 5.84 7.08 -11.64
C THR A 20 7.36 7.06 -11.47
N LYS A 21 7.85 7.42 -10.29
CA LYS A 21 9.27 7.41 -9.95
C LYS A 21 9.85 5.99 -10.00
N ILE A 22 9.18 4.99 -9.41
CA ILE A 22 9.62 3.60 -9.41
C ILE A 22 9.64 3.01 -10.82
N VAL A 23 8.66 3.32 -11.67
CA VAL A 23 8.64 2.91 -13.08
C VAL A 23 9.91 3.40 -13.82
N ASP A 24 10.37 4.63 -13.50
CA ASP A 24 11.59 5.18 -14.05
C ASP A 24 12.86 4.54 -13.46
N GLU A 25 12.95 4.42 -12.14
CA GLU A 25 14.09 3.83 -11.43
C GLU A 25 14.36 2.38 -11.83
N LEU A 26 13.30 1.57 -11.93
CA LEU A 26 13.37 0.18 -12.35
C LEU A 26 13.55 0.01 -13.86
N LYS A 27 13.56 1.11 -14.63
CA LYS A 27 13.68 1.11 -16.10
C LYS A 27 12.71 0.13 -16.75
N ILE A 28 11.45 0.14 -16.27
CA ILE A 28 10.41 -0.73 -16.80
C ILE A 28 10.20 -0.43 -18.28
N ASP A 29 10.35 -1.44 -19.12
CA ASP A 29 10.18 -1.30 -20.56
C ASP A 29 8.69 -1.20 -20.94
N PHE A 30 8.31 -0.15 -21.64
CA PHE A 30 6.97 0.07 -22.18
C PHE A 30 7.03 0.69 -23.57
N ASN A 31 5.95 0.59 -24.32
CA ASN A 31 5.81 1.25 -25.63
C ASN A 31 5.25 2.67 -25.46
N GLU A 32 4.17 2.82 -24.70
CA GLU A 32 3.48 4.07 -24.40
C GLU A 32 3.10 4.14 -22.93
N ILE A 33 3.13 5.35 -22.33
CA ILE A 33 2.66 5.60 -20.97
C ILE A 33 1.68 6.76 -20.96
N LYS A 34 0.53 6.58 -20.26
CA LYS A 34 -0.49 7.60 -20.02
C LYS A 34 -0.57 7.94 -18.54
N PHE A 35 -0.71 9.22 -18.23
CA PHE A 35 -0.91 9.71 -16.86
C PHE A 35 -2.35 10.21 -16.73
N LEU A 36 -3.15 9.49 -15.94
CA LEU A 36 -4.58 9.71 -15.81
C LEU A 36 -4.93 10.18 -14.38
N SER A 37 -5.87 11.12 -14.28
CA SER A 37 -6.36 11.62 -12.99
C SER A 37 -7.81 12.09 -13.09
N SER A 38 -8.33 12.74 -12.03
CA SER A 38 -9.65 13.37 -12.05
C SER A 38 -9.68 14.59 -12.97
N ALA A 39 -10.88 15.03 -13.38
CA ALA A 39 -11.09 16.27 -14.16
C ALA A 39 -10.41 17.48 -13.50
N LYS A 40 -10.41 17.57 -12.14
CA LYS A 40 -9.78 18.65 -11.39
C LYS A 40 -8.26 18.73 -11.61
N SER A 41 -7.61 17.59 -11.83
CA SER A 41 -6.16 17.49 -11.99
C SER A 41 -5.72 17.34 -13.45
N ALA A 42 -6.67 17.21 -14.37
CA ALA A 42 -6.37 17.20 -15.80
C ALA A 42 -5.71 18.51 -16.23
N GLY A 43 -4.78 18.44 -17.19
CA GLY A 43 -3.97 19.58 -17.64
C GLY A 43 -2.70 19.81 -16.83
N THR A 44 -2.53 19.16 -15.64
CA THR A 44 -1.30 19.23 -14.88
C THR A 44 -0.13 18.70 -15.71
N LYS A 45 1.01 19.39 -15.66
CA LYS A 45 2.25 18.92 -16.28
C LYS A 45 3.02 18.02 -15.34
N LEU A 46 3.56 16.94 -15.88
CA LEU A 46 4.35 15.96 -15.15
C LEU A 46 5.62 15.66 -15.96
N GLU A 47 6.77 15.79 -15.31
CA GLU A 47 8.06 15.43 -15.90
C GLU A 47 8.33 13.95 -15.67
N PHE A 48 8.66 13.22 -16.74
CA PHE A 48 9.00 11.80 -16.69
C PHE A 48 9.99 11.45 -17.81
N GLN A 49 11.10 10.85 -17.46
CA GLN A 49 12.19 10.49 -18.39
C GLN A 49 12.62 11.64 -19.32
N GLY A 50 12.76 12.84 -18.75
CA GLY A 50 13.19 14.04 -19.47
C GLY A 50 12.15 14.59 -20.47
N LYS A 51 10.91 14.12 -20.41
CA LYS A 51 9.79 14.62 -21.23
C LYS A 51 8.68 15.16 -20.36
N THR A 52 8.02 16.18 -20.84
CA THR A 52 6.83 16.75 -20.19
C THR A 52 5.56 16.06 -20.72
N TYR A 53 4.83 15.43 -19.84
CA TYR A 53 3.52 14.83 -20.12
C TYR A 53 2.41 15.71 -19.59
N THR A 54 1.26 15.70 -20.27
CA THR A 54 0.04 16.33 -19.76
C THR A 54 -0.82 15.25 -19.14
N VAL A 55 -1.18 15.41 -17.86
CA VAL A 55 -2.12 14.51 -17.19
C VAL A 55 -3.50 14.67 -17.82
N GLU A 56 -4.11 13.55 -18.21
CA GLU A 56 -5.42 13.51 -18.84
C GLU A 56 -6.52 13.18 -17.81
N GLU A 57 -7.75 13.62 -18.09
CA GLU A 57 -8.91 13.13 -17.35
C GLU A 57 -9.16 11.66 -17.65
N ALA A 58 -9.31 10.85 -16.61
CA ALA A 58 -9.64 9.43 -16.74
C ALA A 58 -11.07 9.25 -17.24
N LYS A 59 -11.21 8.67 -18.43
CA LYS A 59 -12.47 8.30 -19.09
C LYS A 59 -12.38 6.86 -19.56
N PRO A 60 -13.51 6.17 -19.84
CA PRO A 60 -13.47 4.80 -20.35
C PRO A 60 -12.53 4.64 -21.56
N GLU A 61 -12.56 5.61 -22.49
CA GLU A 61 -11.76 5.60 -23.73
C GLU A 61 -10.25 5.78 -23.46
N SER A 62 -9.87 6.34 -22.30
CA SER A 62 -8.46 6.51 -21.93
C SER A 62 -7.71 5.17 -21.84
N PHE A 63 -8.44 4.07 -21.64
CA PHE A 63 -7.89 2.73 -21.53
C PHE A 63 -7.83 1.95 -22.85
N ASP A 64 -8.22 2.57 -23.98
CA ASP A 64 -8.12 1.94 -25.29
C ASP A 64 -6.64 1.67 -25.62
N GLY A 65 -6.33 0.39 -25.92
CA GLY A 65 -4.99 -0.07 -26.22
C GLY A 65 -4.02 -0.14 -25.05
N VAL A 66 -4.46 0.13 -23.82
CA VAL A 66 -3.66 0.00 -22.59
C VAL A 66 -3.63 -1.45 -22.14
N ASN A 67 -2.43 -1.99 -21.89
CA ASN A 67 -2.24 -3.37 -21.43
C ASN A 67 -2.23 -3.48 -19.90
N ILE A 68 -1.61 -2.51 -19.22
CA ILE A 68 -1.46 -2.51 -17.76
C ILE A 68 -1.86 -1.14 -17.20
N VAL A 69 -2.73 -1.14 -16.21
CA VAL A 69 -3.12 0.07 -15.46
C VAL A 69 -2.64 -0.06 -14.03
N LEU A 70 -1.75 0.84 -13.60
CA LEU A 70 -1.30 0.97 -12.23
C LEU A 70 -2.19 2.00 -11.55
N ALA A 71 -3.06 1.58 -10.64
CA ALA A 71 -4.07 2.45 -10.05
C ALA A 71 -3.82 2.77 -8.58
N SER A 72 -3.85 4.07 -8.27
CA SER A 72 -3.86 4.62 -6.91
C SER A 72 -4.78 5.85 -6.84
N ALA A 73 -6.05 5.66 -7.19
CA ALA A 73 -7.04 6.74 -7.30
C ALA A 73 -8.23 6.60 -6.31
N GLY A 74 -8.12 5.67 -5.36
CA GLY A 74 -9.16 5.36 -4.39
C GLY A 74 -10.20 4.35 -4.88
N GLY A 75 -10.87 3.69 -3.93
CA GLY A 75 -11.73 2.53 -4.19
C GLY A 75 -12.88 2.79 -5.16
N SER A 76 -13.59 3.92 -5.02
CA SER A 76 -14.70 4.27 -5.92
C SER A 76 -14.24 4.46 -7.37
N THR A 77 -13.05 5.03 -7.58
CA THR A 77 -12.47 5.20 -8.92
C THR A 77 -12.06 3.83 -9.49
N SER A 78 -11.44 2.98 -8.68
CA SER A 78 -11.08 1.62 -9.09
C SER A 78 -12.32 0.82 -9.48
N GLN A 79 -13.37 0.82 -8.66
CA GLN A 79 -14.65 0.14 -8.96
C GLN A 79 -15.29 0.66 -10.25
N LYS A 80 -15.24 1.97 -10.51
CA LYS A 80 -15.78 2.60 -11.71
C LYS A 80 -15.06 2.13 -12.97
N PHE A 81 -13.73 2.06 -12.95
CA PHE A 81 -12.94 1.82 -14.15
C PHE A 81 -12.49 0.38 -14.35
N ALA A 82 -12.50 -0.46 -13.32
CA ALA A 82 -12.10 -1.87 -13.43
C ALA A 82 -12.85 -2.63 -14.54
N PRO A 83 -14.20 -2.54 -14.64
CA PRO A 83 -14.93 -3.21 -15.73
C PRO A 83 -14.53 -2.69 -17.12
N GLU A 84 -14.26 -1.39 -17.23
CA GLU A 84 -13.88 -0.75 -18.50
C GLU A 84 -12.48 -1.16 -18.95
N ILE A 85 -11.55 -1.32 -17.99
CA ILE A 85 -10.18 -1.79 -18.25
C ILE A 85 -10.21 -3.26 -18.70
N VAL A 86 -10.89 -4.11 -17.94
CA VAL A 86 -10.98 -5.56 -18.23
C VAL A 86 -11.68 -5.82 -19.57
N LYS A 87 -12.76 -5.10 -19.86
CA LYS A 87 -13.48 -5.19 -21.16
C LYS A 87 -12.57 -4.89 -22.35
N ARG A 88 -11.53 -4.06 -22.17
CA ARG A 88 -10.54 -3.71 -23.18
C ARG A 88 -9.30 -4.60 -23.16
N SER A 89 -9.38 -5.74 -22.46
CA SER A 89 -8.27 -6.69 -22.29
C SER A 89 -7.04 -6.10 -21.58
N GLY A 90 -7.23 -5.03 -20.82
CA GLY A 90 -6.21 -4.49 -19.92
C GLY A 90 -6.22 -5.22 -18.57
N VAL A 91 -5.10 -5.18 -17.87
CA VAL A 91 -4.95 -5.66 -16.50
C VAL A 91 -4.86 -4.47 -15.55
N LEU A 92 -5.75 -4.43 -14.56
CA LEU A 92 -5.72 -3.45 -13.48
C LEU A 92 -4.91 -3.99 -12.31
N ILE A 93 -3.85 -3.28 -11.92
CA ILE A 93 -3.12 -3.47 -10.66
C ILE A 93 -3.60 -2.38 -9.71
N ASP A 94 -4.45 -2.75 -8.75
CA ASP A 94 -5.18 -1.79 -7.90
C ASP A 94 -4.58 -1.68 -6.50
N ASN A 95 -4.13 -0.49 -6.15
CA ASN A 95 -3.61 -0.19 -4.81
C ASN A 95 -4.70 0.23 -3.80
N SER A 96 -5.95 0.34 -4.24
CA SER A 96 -7.08 0.63 -3.34
C SER A 96 -7.52 -0.62 -2.56
N SER A 97 -8.41 -0.42 -1.60
CA SER A 97 -9.01 -1.55 -0.86
C SER A 97 -10.22 -2.18 -1.55
N ALA A 98 -10.57 -1.74 -2.78
CA ALA A 98 -11.84 -2.08 -3.41
C ALA A 98 -12.02 -3.57 -3.67
N PHE A 99 -10.96 -4.26 -4.07
CA PHE A 99 -11.01 -5.64 -4.55
C PHE A 99 -10.20 -6.63 -3.70
N ARG A 100 -9.53 -6.16 -2.63
CA ARG A 100 -8.59 -6.99 -1.86
C ARG A 100 -9.19 -8.25 -1.29
N MET A 101 -10.46 -8.19 -0.91
CA MET A 101 -11.16 -9.31 -0.26
C MET A 101 -12.10 -10.07 -1.20
N ASP A 102 -12.15 -9.72 -2.48
CA ASP A 102 -12.94 -10.43 -3.47
C ASP A 102 -12.27 -11.78 -3.76
N ASP A 103 -13.03 -12.87 -3.74
CA ASP A 103 -12.51 -14.23 -3.91
C ASP A 103 -11.89 -14.45 -5.31
N ASP A 104 -12.45 -13.80 -6.32
CA ASP A 104 -11.98 -13.86 -7.70
C ASP A 104 -10.80 -12.95 -8.04
N VAL A 105 -10.36 -12.14 -7.09
CA VAL A 105 -9.25 -11.19 -7.26
C VAL A 105 -8.07 -11.60 -6.40
N PRO A 106 -6.92 -11.95 -6.99
CA PRO A 106 -5.73 -12.24 -6.22
C PRO A 106 -5.20 -10.98 -5.53
N LEU A 107 -4.85 -11.13 -4.25
CA LEU A 107 -4.18 -10.13 -3.44
C LEU A 107 -2.70 -10.48 -3.37
N VAL A 108 -1.84 -9.72 -4.06
CA VAL A 108 -0.48 -10.15 -4.35
C VAL A 108 0.57 -9.18 -3.84
N ILE A 109 1.64 -9.73 -3.28
CA ILE A 109 2.89 -9.03 -3.01
C ILE A 109 4.00 -9.78 -3.75
N ALA A 110 4.79 -9.05 -4.51
CA ALA A 110 5.95 -9.60 -5.21
C ALA A 110 6.91 -10.30 -4.22
N TYR A 111 7.42 -11.45 -4.62
CA TYR A 111 8.29 -12.33 -3.81
C TYR A 111 7.64 -12.99 -2.59
N VAL A 112 6.34 -12.80 -2.37
CA VAL A 112 5.59 -13.43 -1.27
C VAL A 112 4.66 -14.52 -1.78
N ASN A 113 3.80 -14.18 -2.73
CA ASN A 113 2.81 -15.09 -3.30
C ASN A 113 2.62 -14.85 -4.81
N ASP A 114 3.73 -14.79 -5.55
CA ASP A 114 3.75 -14.52 -7.00
C ASP A 114 2.92 -15.53 -7.81
N GLU A 115 2.80 -16.76 -7.32
CA GLU A 115 1.98 -17.80 -7.94
C GLU A 115 0.50 -17.43 -8.04
N ASP A 116 0.01 -16.60 -7.13
CA ASP A 116 -1.38 -16.13 -7.13
C ASP A 116 -1.68 -15.19 -8.30
N LEU A 117 -0.65 -14.53 -8.87
CA LEU A 117 -0.81 -13.71 -10.08
C LEU A 117 -1.52 -14.46 -11.21
N ARG A 118 -1.26 -15.77 -11.36
CA ARG A 118 -1.83 -16.60 -12.43
C ARG A 118 -3.33 -16.77 -12.32
N LYS A 119 -3.93 -16.44 -11.17
CA LYS A 119 -5.37 -16.59 -10.90
C LYS A 119 -6.18 -15.36 -11.32
N HIS A 120 -5.53 -14.26 -11.75
CA HIS A 120 -6.25 -13.02 -12.03
C HIS A 120 -7.19 -13.14 -13.25
N LYS A 121 -8.32 -12.47 -13.16
CA LYS A 121 -9.31 -12.33 -14.24
C LYS A 121 -9.33 -10.90 -14.80
N GLY A 122 -8.15 -10.26 -14.87
CA GLY A 122 -7.97 -8.89 -15.33
C GLY A 122 -7.81 -7.85 -14.19
N ILE A 123 -7.98 -8.25 -12.92
CA ILE A 123 -7.74 -7.40 -11.75
C ILE A 123 -6.77 -8.11 -10.81
N ILE A 124 -5.79 -7.37 -10.30
CA ILE A 124 -4.83 -7.79 -9.28
C ILE A 124 -4.88 -6.72 -8.19
N ALA A 125 -5.16 -7.12 -6.96
CA ALA A 125 -5.16 -6.22 -5.82
C ALA A 125 -3.79 -6.17 -5.16
N ASN A 126 -3.35 -4.96 -4.80
CA ASN A 126 -2.18 -4.71 -3.97
C ASN A 126 -2.64 -4.47 -2.53
N PRO A 127 -1.97 -5.04 -1.50
CA PRO A 127 -2.43 -4.96 -0.12
C PRO A 127 -2.26 -3.57 0.51
N ASN A 128 -2.71 -3.47 1.74
CA ASN A 128 -2.50 -2.31 2.61
C ASN A 128 -1.00 -2.07 2.84
N CYS A 129 -0.63 -0.80 3.07
CA CYS A 129 0.77 -0.40 3.24
C CYS A 129 1.47 -1.10 4.41
N SER A 130 0.78 -1.27 5.55
CA SER A 130 1.32 -2.03 6.69
C SER A 130 1.39 -3.52 6.35
N THR A 131 0.35 -4.11 5.77
CA THR A 131 0.38 -5.51 5.34
C THR A 131 1.53 -5.80 4.38
N SER A 132 1.81 -4.90 3.42
CA SER A 132 2.85 -5.13 2.42
C SER A 132 4.23 -5.36 3.03
N GLN A 133 4.66 -4.49 3.94
CA GLN A 133 5.97 -4.62 4.60
C GLN A 133 6.01 -5.82 5.58
N LEU A 134 4.90 -6.06 6.29
CA LEU A 134 4.77 -7.17 7.23
C LEU A 134 4.94 -8.53 6.55
N MET A 135 4.32 -8.74 5.40
CA MET A 135 4.35 -10.02 4.68
C MET A 135 5.74 -10.42 4.21
N LEU A 136 6.57 -9.46 3.86
CA LEU A 136 7.94 -9.73 3.43
C LEU A 136 8.77 -10.37 4.56
N VAL A 137 8.48 -10.02 5.81
CA VAL A 137 9.11 -10.62 7.00
C VAL A 137 8.43 -11.93 7.40
N LEU A 138 7.10 -11.97 7.39
CA LEU A 138 6.34 -13.12 7.87
C LEU A 138 6.44 -14.35 6.95
N LYS A 139 6.50 -14.16 5.63
CA LYS A 139 6.50 -15.26 4.65
C LYS A 139 7.64 -16.24 4.89
N PRO A 140 8.92 -15.85 4.90
CA PRO A 140 10.02 -16.78 5.09
C PRO A 140 9.98 -17.45 6.49
N LEU A 141 9.54 -16.75 7.53
CA LEU A 141 9.38 -17.32 8.86
C LEU A 141 8.23 -18.32 8.93
N HIS A 142 7.10 -18.01 8.28
CA HIS A 142 5.96 -18.92 8.17
C HIS A 142 6.32 -20.21 7.42
N GLU A 143 7.09 -20.12 6.35
CA GLU A 143 7.57 -21.30 5.61
C GLU A 143 8.41 -22.24 6.47
N LYS A 144 9.25 -21.67 7.33
CA LYS A 144 10.15 -22.45 8.22
C LYS A 144 9.43 -23.01 9.44
N ALA A 145 8.66 -22.18 10.16
CA ALA A 145 8.20 -22.53 11.51
C ALA A 145 6.67 -22.55 11.68
N LYS A 146 5.91 -22.16 10.68
CA LYS A 146 4.43 -22.05 10.68
C LYS A 146 3.89 -21.12 11.77
N ILE A 147 3.27 -20.05 11.34
CA ILE A 147 2.64 -19.09 12.26
C ILE A 147 1.39 -19.73 12.88
N LYS A 148 1.36 -19.77 14.19
CA LYS A 148 0.23 -20.25 15.00
C LYS A 148 -0.61 -19.10 15.52
N ARG A 149 0.01 -17.98 15.91
CA ARG A 149 -0.65 -16.76 16.39
C ARG A 149 0.20 -15.55 16.06
N LEU A 150 -0.46 -14.40 15.82
CA LEU A 150 0.20 -13.16 15.47
C LEU A 150 -0.42 -11.98 16.23
N ILE A 151 0.43 -11.13 16.82
CA ILE A 151 0.03 -9.83 17.36
C ILE A 151 0.87 -8.76 16.65
N VAL A 152 0.21 -7.76 16.10
CA VAL A 152 0.83 -6.66 15.36
C VAL A 152 0.46 -5.33 16.00
N SER A 153 1.46 -4.50 16.30
CA SER A 153 1.24 -3.11 16.68
C SER A 153 1.92 -2.21 15.65
N THR A 154 1.15 -1.36 14.98
CA THR A 154 1.69 -0.48 13.93
C THR A 154 1.82 0.95 14.43
N TYR A 155 2.88 1.63 14.00
CA TYR A 155 3.16 3.05 14.19
C TYR A 155 3.19 3.71 12.81
N GLN A 156 2.02 4.21 12.37
CA GLN A 156 1.84 4.61 10.98
C GLN A 156 2.06 6.11 10.78
N ALA A 157 2.90 6.44 9.81
CA ALA A 157 3.18 7.81 9.38
C ALA A 157 1.94 8.47 8.75
N VAL A 158 1.88 9.79 8.81
CA VAL A 158 0.75 10.59 8.30
C VAL A 158 0.59 10.51 6.78
N SER A 159 1.63 10.17 6.02
CA SER A 159 1.55 10.01 4.55
C SER A 159 0.50 8.98 4.11
N GLY A 160 0.18 7.98 4.95
CA GLY A 160 -0.91 7.03 4.70
C GLY A 160 -2.29 7.67 4.60
N ALA A 161 -2.47 8.88 5.15
CA ALA A 161 -3.69 9.70 5.01
C ALA A 161 -3.57 10.76 3.88
N GLY A 162 -2.48 10.74 3.10
CA GLY A 162 -2.29 11.59 1.93
C GLY A 162 -1.59 12.92 2.21
N LEU A 163 -1.44 13.72 1.15
CA LEU A 163 -0.70 14.99 1.20
C LEU A 163 -1.29 16.00 2.19
N ALA A 164 -2.60 16.03 2.33
CA ALA A 164 -3.27 16.92 3.28
C ALA A 164 -2.83 16.64 4.73
N ALA A 165 -2.67 15.37 5.10
CA ALA A 165 -2.23 14.97 6.43
C ALA A 165 -0.74 15.29 6.67
N ILE A 166 0.11 15.18 5.64
CA ILE A 166 1.51 15.62 5.71
C ILE A 166 1.58 17.12 5.99
N ASN A 167 0.80 17.91 5.25
CA ASN A 167 0.74 19.36 5.43
C ASN A 167 0.14 19.74 6.79
N GLU A 168 -0.85 19.00 7.27
CA GLU A 168 -1.44 19.21 8.59
C GLU A 168 -0.42 18.97 9.71
N LEU A 169 0.32 17.84 9.67
CA LEU A 169 1.37 17.58 10.66
C LEU A 169 2.40 18.73 10.71
N LYS A 170 2.82 19.23 9.56
CA LYS A 170 3.78 20.34 9.48
C LYS A 170 3.21 21.60 10.14
N ALA A 171 2.00 22.00 9.73
CA ALA A 171 1.37 23.23 10.23
C ALA A 171 1.00 23.13 11.73
N ASP A 172 0.48 21.99 12.18
CA ASP A 172 0.18 21.72 13.59
C ASP A 172 1.47 21.77 14.45
N THR A 173 2.57 21.21 13.95
CA THR A 173 3.86 21.26 14.63
C THR A 173 4.38 22.69 14.74
N GLU A 174 4.34 23.47 13.66
CA GLU A 174 4.76 24.87 13.66
C GLU A 174 3.94 25.74 14.61
N ALA A 175 2.62 25.55 14.64
CA ALA A 175 1.73 26.28 15.55
C ALA A 175 1.99 25.89 17.01
N ASN A 176 2.13 24.59 17.29
CA ASN A 176 2.38 24.08 18.63
C ASN A 176 3.71 24.65 19.21
N LEU A 177 4.79 24.67 18.44
CA LEU A 177 6.06 25.23 18.86
C LEU A 177 6.00 26.74 19.15
N LYS A 178 5.07 27.46 18.53
CA LYS A 178 4.84 28.89 18.77
C LYS A 178 3.82 29.15 19.88
N GLY A 179 3.20 28.11 20.45
CA GLY A 179 2.12 28.24 21.41
C GLY A 179 0.80 28.74 20.78
N GLU A 180 0.64 28.61 19.49
CA GLU A 180 -0.54 29.01 18.73
C GLU A 180 -1.55 27.87 18.67
N LYS A 181 -2.84 28.23 18.54
CA LYS A 181 -3.91 27.24 18.32
C LYS A 181 -3.93 26.82 16.86
N PHE A 182 -4.06 25.50 16.62
CA PHE A 182 -4.23 24.93 15.28
C PHE A 182 -5.57 24.18 15.21
N GLU A 183 -6.28 24.33 14.10
CA GLU A 183 -7.52 23.62 13.81
C GLU A 183 -7.26 22.41 12.92
N ASN A 184 -7.42 21.22 13.47
CA ASN A 184 -7.21 19.95 12.75
C ASN A 184 -8.35 19.70 11.74
N LYS A 185 -8.00 19.24 10.55
CA LYS A 185 -8.95 18.93 9.46
C LYS A 185 -8.87 17.46 9.03
N CYS A 186 -7.68 16.87 9.05
CA CYS A 186 -7.46 15.48 8.67
C CYS A 186 -7.61 14.53 9.87
N PHE A 187 -7.15 14.95 11.03
CA PHE A 187 -7.18 14.16 12.25
C PHE A 187 -8.19 14.72 13.28
N LYS A 188 -8.83 13.84 14.02
CA LYS A 188 -9.80 14.22 15.09
C LYS A 188 -9.14 14.86 16.31
N LYS A 189 -7.83 14.69 16.46
CA LYS A 189 -7.00 15.20 17.56
C LYS A 189 -5.69 15.75 16.96
N PRO A 190 -5.03 16.70 17.65
CA PRO A 190 -3.71 17.15 17.24
C PRO A 190 -2.76 15.98 17.05
N ILE A 191 -2.01 15.99 15.96
CA ILE A 191 -1.06 14.92 15.65
C ILE A 191 0.37 15.29 16.07
N SER A 192 0.71 16.56 16.14
CA SER A 192 2.03 17.00 16.59
C SER A 192 2.24 16.55 18.03
N PHE A 193 3.42 15.94 18.29
CA PHE A 193 3.81 15.41 19.61
C PHE A 193 2.82 14.45 20.26
N ASN A 194 2.00 13.75 19.46
CA ASN A 194 0.92 12.90 19.94
C ASN A 194 0.89 11.55 19.21
N VAL A 195 0.27 10.54 19.84
CA VAL A 195 -0.05 9.24 19.24
C VAL A 195 -1.57 9.09 19.22
N ILE A 196 -2.14 8.88 18.05
CA ILE A 196 -3.59 8.69 17.89
C ILE A 196 -3.86 7.19 17.68
N PRO A 197 -4.42 6.47 18.67
CA PRO A 197 -4.65 5.03 18.62
C PRO A 197 -5.92 4.68 17.85
N GLN A 198 -6.13 5.34 16.72
CA GLN A 198 -7.27 5.10 15.82
C GLN A 198 -6.87 5.49 14.40
N ILE A 199 -6.90 4.53 13.50
CA ILE A 199 -6.79 4.77 12.06
C ILE A 199 -8.01 4.18 11.38
N ASP A 200 -8.71 5.01 10.56
CA ASP A 200 -9.98 4.70 9.92
C ASP A 200 -11.13 4.62 10.96
N VAL A 201 -12.30 4.10 10.58
CA VAL A 201 -13.50 4.00 11.38
C VAL A 201 -13.58 2.67 12.12
N PHE A 202 -14.26 2.65 13.27
CA PHE A 202 -14.49 1.42 14.01
C PHE A 202 -15.49 0.51 13.32
N CYS A 203 -15.23 -0.79 13.38
CA CYS A 203 -16.14 -1.87 13.04
C CYS A 203 -16.95 -2.30 14.28
N GLU A 204 -17.98 -3.12 14.08
CA GLU A 204 -18.85 -3.63 15.15
C GLU A 204 -18.09 -4.45 16.21
N ASN A 205 -17.00 -5.10 15.83
CA ASN A 205 -16.16 -5.88 16.72
C ASN A 205 -15.15 -5.06 17.55
N GLY A 206 -15.22 -3.73 17.47
CA GLY A 206 -14.35 -2.82 18.22
C GLY A 206 -12.98 -2.55 17.59
N TYR A 207 -12.59 -3.29 16.55
CA TYR A 207 -11.41 -2.97 15.75
C TYR A 207 -11.70 -1.85 14.75
N THR A 208 -10.69 -1.14 14.32
CA THR A 208 -10.79 -0.23 13.18
C THR A 208 -10.73 -0.99 11.84
N LYS A 209 -11.23 -0.36 10.77
CA LYS A 209 -11.09 -0.93 9.43
C LYS A 209 -9.62 -1.14 9.04
N GLU A 210 -8.73 -0.26 9.48
CA GLU A 210 -7.30 -0.39 9.22
C GLU A 210 -6.72 -1.65 9.86
N GLU A 211 -7.03 -1.91 11.12
CA GLU A 211 -6.63 -3.12 11.84
C GLU A 211 -7.18 -4.38 11.16
N MET A 212 -8.46 -4.34 10.76
CA MET A 212 -9.08 -5.48 10.07
C MET A 212 -8.49 -5.75 8.67
N LYS A 213 -7.94 -4.72 7.98
CA LYS A 213 -7.17 -4.95 6.74
C LYS A 213 -5.95 -5.82 7.03
N VAL A 214 -5.14 -5.47 8.03
CA VAL A 214 -3.96 -6.26 8.40
C VAL A 214 -4.36 -7.71 8.72
N VAL A 215 -5.39 -7.91 9.53
CA VAL A 215 -5.87 -9.26 9.92
C VAL A 215 -6.31 -10.09 8.71
N LYS A 216 -7.18 -9.53 7.87
CA LYS A 216 -7.80 -10.26 6.76
C LYS A 216 -6.83 -10.47 5.59
N GLU A 217 -6.06 -9.44 5.26
CA GLU A 217 -5.11 -9.48 4.16
C GLU A 217 -3.96 -10.44 4.46
N THR A 218 -3.44 -10.47 5.70
CA THR A 218 -2.42 -11.44 6.14
C THR A 218 -2.90 -12.88 5.91
N LYS A 219 -4.14 -13.19 6.33
CA LYS A 219 -4.71 -14.53 6.13
C LYS A 219 -4.82 -14.88 4.65
N LYS A 220 -5.27 -13.96 3.82
CA LYS A 220 -5.43 -14.19 2.39
C LYS A 220 -4.09 -14.40 1.69
N ILE A 221 -3.09 -13.56 1.96
CA ILE A 221 -1.80 -13.58 1.29
C ILE A 221 -0.96 -14.81 1.68
N LEU A 222 -0.93 -15.14 2.98
CA LEU A 222 -0.18 -16.31 3.49
C LEU A 222 -0.99 -17.61 3.45
N HIS A 223 -2.22 -17.58 2.91
CA HIS A 223 -3.12 -18.74 2.87
C HIS A 223 -3.33 -19.39 4.27
N LEU A 224 -3.40 -18.55 5.32
CA LEU A 224 -3.61 -19.03 6.67
C LEU A 224 -5.06 -19.49 6.88
N PRO A 225 -5.28 -20.51 7.76
CA PRO A 225 -6.61 -20.87 8.20
C PRO A 225 -7.37 -19.67 8.76
N GLN A 226 -8.70 -19.61 8.53
CA GLN A 226 -9.52 -18.48 9.01
C GLN A 226 -9.54 -18.37 10.54
N GLU A 227 -9.36 -19.47 11.23
CA GLU A 227 -9.26 -19.59 12.70
C GLU A 227 -7.92 -19.12 13.27
N THR A 228 -6.86 -18.93 12.45
CA THR A 228 -5.57 -18.44 12.94
C THR A 228 -5.75 -17.12 13.70
N PRO A 229 -5.39 -17.06 15.00
CA PRO A 229 -5.59 -15.88 15.81
C PRO A 229 -4.62 -14.77 15.38
N ILE A 230 -5.16 -13.66 14.88
CA ILE A 230 -4.39 -12.45 14.54
C ILE A 230 -5.04 -11.27 15.21
N SER A 231 -4.27 -10.50 15.97
CA SER A 231 -4.68 -9.22 16.57
C SER A 231 -3.81 -8.09 16.02
N CYS A 232 -4.44 -6.96 15.74
CA CYS A 232 -3.73 -5.77 15.28
C CYS A 232 -4.19 -4.53 16.06
N THR A 233 -3.25 -3.69 16.45
CA THR A 233 -3.51 -2.35 16.98
C THR A 233 -2.80 -1.34 16.08
N ALA A 234 -3.54 -0.40 15.51
CA ALA A 234 -2.98 0.58 14.60
C ALA A 234 -3.01 1.99 15.19
N ALA A 235 -1.84 2.61 15.32
CA ALA A 235 -1.69 3.97 15.80
C ALA A 235 -1.08 4.89 14.76
N ARG A 236 -1.60 6.12 14.67
CA ARG A 236 -1.01 7.20 13.89
C ARG A 236 0.03 7.93 14.72
N VAL A 237 1.22 8.12 14.18
CA VAL A 237 2.34 8.80 14.83
C VAL A 237 2.77 10.05 14.04
N PRO A 238 3.42 11.04 14.69
CA PRO A 238 3.81 12.30 14.07
C PRO A 238 5.11 12.16 13.24
N VAL A 239 5.06 11.26 12.27
CA VAL A 239 6.13 10.95 11.32
C VAL A 239 5.61 11.19 9.91
N PHE A 240 6.40 11.81 9.05
CA PHE A 240 5.95 12.14 7.69
C PHE A 240 5.77 10.90 6.82
N ASN A 241 6.77 10.03 6.75
CA ASN A 241 6.79 8.87 5.88
C ASN A 241 7.36 7.64 6.61
N GLY A 242 6.97 6.46 6.11
CA GLY A 242 7.44 5.18 6.65
C GLY A 242 6.64 4.72 7.87
N HIS A 243 6.16 3.48 7.81
CA HIS A 243 5.48 2.83 8.95
C HIS A 243 6.47 1.93 9.69
N SER A 244 6.31 1.86 11.01
CA SER A 244 7.03 0.90 11.84
C SER A 244 6.04 -0.09 12.46
N GLU A 245 6.50 -1.30 12.75
CA GLU A 245 5.67 -2.35 13.33
C GLU A 245 6.44 -3.11 14.40
N ALA A 246 5.77 -3.38 15.52
CA ALA A 246 6.21 -4.35 16.52
C ALA A 246 5.34 -5.59 16.37
N VAL A 247 5.99 -6.74 16.24
CA VAL A 247 5.32 -8.00 15.91
C VAL A 247 5.73 -9.08 16.90
N ASP A 248 4.73 -9.71 17.53
CA ASP A 248 4.89 -10.91 18.35
C ASP A 248 4.30 -12.10 17.59
N ILE A 249 5.10 -13.18 17.47
CA ILE A 249 4.74 -14.35 16.68
C ILE A 249 4.88 -15.61 17.52
N GLU A 250 3.80 -16.37 17.66
CA GLU A 250 3.85 -17.74 18.14
C GLU A 250 3.92 -18.70 16.95
N PHE A 251 4.90 -19.57 16.94
CA PHE A 251 5.09 -20.58 15.90
C PHE A 251 4.63 -21.96 16.35
N GLU A 252 4.29 -22.82 15.38
CA GLU A 252 4.01 -24.24 15.64
C GLU A 252 5.29 -25.05 15.90
N ASN A 253 6.35 -24.71 15.17
CA ASN A 253 7.66 -25.35 15.30
C ASN A 253 8.63 -24.42 16.01
N GLU A 254 9.52 -24.98 16.78
CA GLU A 254 10.59 -24.22 17.44
C GLU A 254 11.51 -23.58 16.41
N ILE A 255 11.87 -22.33 16.67
CA ILE A 255 12.83 -21.55 15.89
C ILE A 255 13.63 -20.65 16.84
N SER A 256 14.95 -20.66 16.72
CA SER A 256 15.82 -19.82 17.54
C SER A 256 15.94 -18.40 16.98
N PRO A 257 16.29 -17.37 17.79
CA PRO A 257 16.56 -16.02 17.33
C PRO A 257 17.66 -15.96 16.26
N ASP A 258 18.65 -16.85 16.32
CA ASP A 258 19.74 -16.87 15.34
C ASP A 258 19.27 -17.43 13.99
N GLU A 259 18.43 -18.47 13.99
CA GLU A 259 17.79 -18.96 12.77
C GLU A 259 16.87 -17.89 12.15
N VAL A 260 16.13 -17.14 12.97
CA VAL A 260 15.31 -16.02 12.47
C VAL A 260 16.19 -14.99 11.77
N ARG A 261 17.31 -14.57 12.36
CA ARG A 261 18.26 -13.64 11.77
C ARG A 261 18.84 -14.17 10.47
N GLU A 262 19.23 -15.44 10.44
CA GLU A 262 19.77 -16.09 9.24
C GLU A 262 18.73 -16.11 8.10
N ILE A 263 17.50 -16.52 8.39
CA ILE A 263 16.40 -16.56 7.42
C ILE A 263 16.15 -15.17 6.84
N LEU A 264 16.04 -14.16 7.68
CA LEU A 264 15.77 -12.79 7.23
C LEU A 264 16.95 -12.18 6.49
N ASN A 265 18.20 -12.49 6.86
CA ASN A 265 19.40 -12.06 6.13
C ASN A 265 19.50 -12.66 4.73
N ASN A 266 19.02 -13.89 4.55
CA ASN A 266 19.04 -14.61 3.30
C ASN A 266 17.75 -14.41 2.48
N SER A 267 16.76 -13.71 3.04
CA SER A 267 15.54 -13.39 2.32
C SER A 267 15.76 -12.27 1.29
N PHE A 268 14.83 -12.12 0.37
CA PHE A 268 14.87 -11.07 -0.68
C PHE A 268 14.85 -9.65 -0.11
N LEU A 269 14.47 -9.48 1.16
CA LEU A 269 14.61 -8.23 1.89
C LEU A 269 16.06 -8.04 2.26
N SER A 270 16.66 -7.02 1.71
CA SER A 270 17.87 -6.47 2.30
C SER A 270 17.53 -5.94 3.69
N LEU A 271 17.91 -6.68 4.73
CA LEU A 271 17.80 -6.24 6.12
C LEU A 271 18.62 -4.97 6.41
N ILE A 272 19.44 -4.53 5.47
CA ILE A 272 20.12 -3.23 5.52
C ILE A 272 19.11 -2.09 5.72
N HIS A 273 17.91 -2.22 5.18
CA HIS A 273 16.83 -1.23 5.39
C HIS A 273 16.10 -1.39 6.73
N ILE A 274 16.32 -2.50 7.46
CA ILE A 274 15.71 -2.78 8.78
C ILE A 274 16.70 -2.47 9.90
N SER A 275 18.00 -2.62 9.67
CA SER A 275 19.06 -2.44 10.67
C SER A 275 19.69 -1.05 10.66
N GLU A 276 19.57 -0.30 9.57
CA GLU A 276 20.03 1.09 9.52
C GLU A 276 18.85 2.03 9.68
N PRO A 277 18.89 2.94 10.68
CA PRO A 277 17.89 4.01 10.75
C PRO A 277 18.01 4.85 9.49
N THR A 278 16.95 4.90 8.70
CA THR A 278 16.83 5.84 7.58
C THR A 278 17.01 7.26 8.13
N ARG A 279 18.15 7.87 7.85
CA ARG A 279 18.43 9.27 8.14
C ARG A 279 17.57 10.20 7.31
#